data_072a90e30554f6c1e547006cf3e56e1b
#
_entry.id   072a90e30554f6c1e547006cf3e56e1b
#
_cell.length_a   1.000
_cell.length_b   1.000
_cell.length_c   1.000
_cell.angle_alpha   90.00
_cell.angle_beta   90.00
_cell.angle_gamma   90.00
#
_symmetry.space_group_name_H-M   'P 1'
#
loop_
_entity.id
_entity.type
_entity.pdbx_description
1 polymer ?
#
loop_
_entity_poly.entity_id
_entity_poly.type
_entity_poly.pdbx_seq_one_letter_code
_entity_poly.pdbx_strand_id
1 'polypeptide(L)'
;LAGSYQSFFTVAVTALIFLAVWAFFERTLTGKTFEAVALDRRAAALMGIDLGRVTALSFAAAAAVAGVAGLLVAPNVSAHYLMGMPLAIQGFTALVIGGVGRVEGALLGGLILAFVEQFTVRYAPVPPGLVMGTPLVLLILFLLVRPRGLLAPREGRA
;
A
#
# COMPACT_ATOMS: atom_id res chain seq x y z
N LEU A 1 -4.53 29.57 -2.91
CA LEU A 1 -5.88 28.98 -2.78
C LEU A 1 -6.05 27.71 -3.65
N ALA A 2 -5.43 27.61 -4.84
CA ALA A 2 -5.54 26.43 -5.70
C ALA A 2 -4.93 25.15 -5.08
N GLY A 3 -3.81 25.26 -4.36
CA GLY A 3 -3.17 24.11 -3.70
C GLY A 3 -4.01 23.45 -2.61
N SER A 4 -4.86 24.22 -1.93
CA SER A 4 -5.73 23.68 -0.87
C SER A 4 -6.85 22.81 -1.44
N TYR A 5 -7.45 23.21 -2.57
CA TYR A 5 -8.50 22.42 -3.22
C TYR A 5 -7.96 21.11 -3.80
N GLN A 6 -6.77 21.14 -4.40
CA GLN A 6 -6.13 19.95 -4.94
C GLN A 6 -5.77 18.94 -3.84
N SER A 7 -5.22 19.40 -2.73
CA SER A 7 -4.92 18.53 -1.59
C SER A 7 -6.17 17.90 -1.00
N PHE A 8 -7.26 18.68 -0.87
CA PHE A 8 -8.53 18.16 -0.37
C PHE A 8 -9.14 17.12 -1.31
N PHE A 9 -9.07 17.38 -2.63
CA PHE A 9 -9.53 16.45 -3.66
C PHE A 9 -8.73 15.14 -3.62
N THR A 10 -7.40 15.20 -3.53
CA THR A 10 -6.53 14.02 -3.44
C THR A 10 -6.86 13.17 -2.21
N VAL A 11 -7.04 13.79 -1.04
CA VAL A 11 -7.41 13.08 0.19
C VAL A 11 -8.78 12.42 0.07
N ALA A 12 -9.76 13.14 -0.48
CA ALA A 12 -11.12 12.62 -0.66
C ALA A 12 -11.15 11.41 -1.60
N VAL A 13 -10.46 11.49 -2.75
CA VAL A 13 -10.39 10.38 -3.71
C VAL A 13 -9.61 9.20 -3.13
N THR A 14 -8.52 9.44 -2.42
CA THR A 14 -7.76 8.38 -1.75
C THR A 14 -8.61 7.66 -0.69
N ALA A 15 -9.36 8.40 0.11
CA ALA A 15 -10.28 7.83 1.09
C ALA A 15 -11.39 7.00 0.42
N LEU A 16 -11.93 7.48 -0.71
CA LEU A 16 -12.94 6.77 -1.47
C LEU A 16 -12.41 5.47 -2.07
N ILE A 17 -11.20 5.48 -2.65
CA ILE A 17 -10.54 4.28 -3.17
C ILE A 17 -10.30 3.27 -2.04
N PHE A 18 -9.81 3.75 -0.88
CA PHE A 18 -9.60 2.90 0.27
C PHE A 18 -10.89 2.23 0.74
N LEU A 19 -11.97 3.00 0.89
CA LEU A 19 -13.28 2.47 1.27
C LEU A 19 -13.81 1.48 0.25
N ALA A 20 -13.61 1.73 -1.05
CA ALA A 20 -14.02 0.82 -2.11
C ALA A 20 -13.25 -0.51 -2.05
N VAL A 21 -11.93 -0.46 -1.89
CA VAL A 21 -11.08 -1.66 -1.76
C VAL A 21 -11.43 -2.42 -0.48
N TRP A 22 -11.56 -1.73 0.64
CA TRP A 22 -11.95 -2.34 1.91
C TRP A 22 -13.30 -3.02 1.82
N ALA A 23 -14.32 -2.33 1.29
CA ALA A 23 -15.65 -2.89 1.09
C ALA A 23 -15.64 -4.09 0.12
N PHE A 24 -14.81 -4.05 -0.92
CA PHE A 24 -14.64 -5.16 -1.84
C PHE A 24 -14.14 -6.42 -1.11
N PHE A 25 -13.11 -6.31 -0.29
CA PHE A 25 -12.57 -7.46 0.45
C PHE A 25 -13.51 -7.94 1.56
N GLU A 26 -14.16 -7.02 2.28
CA GLU A 26 -15.04 -7.38 3.40
C GLU A 26 -16.41 -7.90 2.95
N ARG A 27 -16.98 -7.32 1.88
CA ARG A 27 -18.39 -7.53 1.53
C ARG A 27 -18.61 -8.35 0.28
N THR A 28 -17.58 -8.69 -0.51
CA THR A 28 -17.78 -9.46 -1.74
C THR A 28 -17.26 -10.89 -1.61
N LEU A 29 -17.96 -11.84 -2.25
CA LEU A 29 -17.51 -13.23 -2.35
C LEU A 29 -16.18 -13.33 -3.11
N THR A 30 -15.97 -12.49 -4.12
CA THR A 30 -14.72 -12.42 -4.87
C THR A 30 -13.54 -11.98 -3.99
N GLY A 31 -13.76 -11.00 -3.10
CA GLY A 31 -12.76 -10.58 -2.13
C GLY A 31 -12.38 -11.71 -1.18
N LYS A 32 -13.38 -12.46 -0.67
CA LYS A 32 -13.13 -13.64 0.19
C LYS A 32 -12.41 -14.76 -0.57
N THR A 33 -12.68 -14.93 -1.86
CA THR A 33 -11.95 -15.87 -2.71
C THR A 33 -10.48 -15.49 -2.85
N PHE A 34 -10.16 -14.19 -2.99
CA PHE A 34 -8.78 -13.70 -3.02
C PHE A 34 -8.05 -13.99 -1.71
N GLU A 35 -8.71 -13.75 -0.59
CA GLU A 35 -8.17 -14.03 0.75
C GLU A 35 -7.90 -15.53 0.94
N ALA A 36 -8.82 -16.40 0.54
CA ALA A 36 -8.65 -17.84 0.60
C ALA A 36 -7.47 -18.34 -0.25
N VAL A 37 -7.30 -17.82 -1.47
CA VAL A 37 -6.15 -18.16 -2.34
C VAL A 37 -4.83 -17.62 -1.78
N ALA A 38 -4.85 -16.47 -1.10
CA ALA A 38 -3.67 -15.91 -0.47
C ALA A 38 -3.21 -16.71 0.77
N LEU A 39 -4.15 -17.31 1.51
CA LEU A 39 -3.87 -18.14 2.67
C LEU A 39 -3.30 -19.51 2.28
N ASP A 40 -4.01 -20.23 1.42
CA ASP A 40 -3.57 -21.55 0.93
C ASP A 40 -4.06 -21.81 -0.51
N ARG A 41 -3.13 -21.69 -1.47
CA ARG A 41 -3.41 -21.92 -2.89
C ARG A 41 -3.81 -23.37 -3.20
N ARG A 42 -3.25 -24.34 -2.46
CA ARG A 42 -3.56 -25.77 -2.69
C ARG A 42 -4.96 -26.12 -2.19
N ALA A 43 -5.29 -25.68 -0.99
CA ALA A 43 -6.62 -25.88 -0.42
C ALA A 43 -7.69 -25.19 -1.29
N ALA A 44 -7.44 -23.95 -1.73
CA ALA A 44 -8.35 -23.22 -2.62
C ALA A 44 -8.59 -23.95 -3.96
N ALA A 45 -7.53 -24.53 -4.56
CA ALA A 45 -7.66 -25.31 -5.79
C ALA A 45 -8.51 -26.58 -5.59
N LEU A 46 -8.34 -27.27 -4.46
CA LEU A 46 -9.14 -28.45 -4.11
C LEU A 46 -10.63 -28.12 -3.91
N MET A 47 -10.94 -26.91 -3.50
CA MET A 47 -12.32 -26.40 -3.38
C MET A 47 -12.91 -25.93 -4.72
N GLY A 48 -12.19 -26.14 -5.84
CA GLY A 48 -12.67 -25.80 -7.19
C GLY A 48 -12.49 -24.33 -7.58
N ILE A 49 -11.66 -23.56 -6.84
CA ILE A 49 -11.36 -22.18 -7.18
C ILE A 49 -10.37 -22.13 -8.35
N ASP A 50 -10.72 -21.42 -9.43
CA ASP A 50 -9.84 -21.18 -10.56
C ASP A 50 -8.75 -20.17 -10.19
N LEU A 51 -7.57 -20.69 -9.84
CA LEU A 51 -6.42 -19.87 -9.42
C LEU A 51 -5.97 -18.91 -10.52
N GLY A 52 -6.09 -19.27 -11.78
CA GLY A 52 -5.71 -18.43 -12.92
C GLY A 52 -6.56 -17.18 -12.99
N ARG A 53 -7.87 -17.32 -12.90
CA ARG A 53 -8.81 -16.19 -12.88
C ARG A 53 -8.62 -15.31 -11.67
N VAL A 54 -8.47 -15.88 -10.48
CA VAL A 54 -8.25 -15.11 -9.26
C VAL A 54 -6.96 -14.30 -9.36
N THR A 55 -5.88 -14.90 -9.84
CA THR A 55 -4.59 -14.20 -10.02
C THR A 55 -4.73 -13.07 -11.05
N ALA A 56 -5.34 -13.33 -12.21
CA ALA A 56 -5.53 -12.31 -13.24
C ALA A 56 -6.37 -11.12 -12.74
N LEU A 57 -7.48 -11.39 -12.02
CA LEU A 57 -8.31 -10.34 -11.42
C LEU A 57 -7.58 -9.56 -10.34
N SER A 58 -6.72 -10.20 -9.54
CA SER A 58 -5.91 -9.52 -8.52
C SER A 58 -4.93 -8.53 -9.16
N PHE A 59 -4.25 -8.93 -10.24
CA PHE A 59 -3.36 -8.04 -10.97
C PHE A 59 -4.12 -6.92 -11.66
N ALA A 60 -5.29 -7.19 -12.26
CA ALA A 60 -6.11 -6.17 -12.89
C ALA A 60 -6.60 -5.12 -11.87
N ALA A 61 -7.06 -5.56 -10.69
CA ALA A 61 -7.48 -4.67 -9.61
C ALA A 61 -6.30 -3.83 -9.09
N ALA A 62 -5.14 -4.44 -8.87
CA ALA A 62 -3.93 -3.73 -8.45
C ALA A 62 -3.49 -2.68 -9.48
N ALA A 63 -3.52 -3.04 -10.77
CA ALA A 63 -3.19 -2.11 -11.86
C ALA A 63 -4.17 -0.93 -11.95
N ALA A 64 -5.47 -1.18 -11.76
CA ALA A 64 -6.47 -0.13 -11.74
C ALA A 64 -6.24 0.85 -10.58
N VAL A 65 -6.01 0.35 -9.36
CA VAL A 65 -5.72 1.19 -8.19
C VAL A 65 -4.41 1.97 -8.40
N ALA A 66 -3.36 1.32 -8.90
CA ALA A 66 -2.07 1.97 -9.18
C ALA A 66 -2.21 3.07 -10.26
N GLY A 67 -3.01 2.82 -11.30
CA GLY A 67 -3.28 3.82 -12.34
C GLY A 67 -3.96 5.07 -11.80
N VAL A 68 -5.00 4.90 -10.97
CA VAL A 68 -5.69 6.03 -10.34
C VAL A 68 -4.76 6.75 -9.35
N ALA A 69 -3.98 6.02 -8.56
CA ALA A 69 -3.00 6.61 -7.64
C ALA A 69 -1.94 7.42 -8.40
N GLY A 70 -1.44 6.91 -9.54
CA GLY A 70 -0.51 7.61 -10.41
C GLY A 70 -1.07 8.92 -10.96
N LEU A 71 -2.34 8.93 -11.38
CA LEU A 71 -3.02 10.16 -11.84
C LEU A 71 -3.15 11.21 -10.72
N LEU A 72 -3.39 10.79 -9.48
CA LEU A 72 -3.50 11.68 -8.33
C LEU A 72 -2.14 12.28 -7.91
N VAL A 73 -1.07 11.51 -8.06
CA VAL A 73 0.29 11.92 -7.65
C VAL A 73 0.98 12.75 -8.72
N ALA A 74 0.70 12.49 -10.01
CA ALA A 74 1.36 13.13 -11.16
C ALA A 74 1.43 14.67 -11.09
N PRO A 75 0.36 15.40 -10.71
CA PRO A 75 0.42 16.87 -10.61
C PRO A 75 1.37 17.38 -9.53
N ASN A 76 1.63 16.59 -8.49
CA ASN A 76 2.45 16.98 -7.34
C ASN A 76 3.94 16.66 -7.53
N VAL A 77 4.27 15.64 -8.33
CA VAL A 77 5.64 15.10 -8.45
C VAL A 77 6.27 15.38 -9.83
N SER A 78 5.57 16.07 -10.73
CA SER A 78 6.00 16.28 -12.12
C SER A 78 6.22 14.94 -12.84
N ALA A 79 5.24 14.49 -13.59
CA ALA A 79 5.26 13.19 -14.27
C ALA A 79 6.51 13.05 -15.16
N HIS A 80 7.38 12.11 -14.81
CA HIS A 80 8.56 11.74 -15.59
C HIS A 80 8.74 10.20 -15.55
N TYR A 81 9.49 9.67 -16.51
CA TYR A 81 9.58 8.22 -16.71
C TYR A 81 10.21 7.46 -15.53
N LEU A 82 11.00 8.11 -14.67
CA LEU A 82 11.62 7.49 -13.48
C LEU A 82 10.78 7.55 -12.21
N MET A 83 9.63 8.24 -12.21
CA MET A 83 8.85 8.45 -10.98
C MET A 83 8.27 7.15 -10.37
N GLY A 84 8.13 6.10 -11.19
CA GLY A 84 7.55 4.84 -10.73
C GLY A 84 8.42 4.09 -9.72
N MET A 85 9.75 4.17 -9.85
CA MET A 85 10.67 3.44 -8.98
C MET A 85 10.65 3.93 -7.52
N PRO A 86 10.76 5.24 -7.21
CA PRO A 86 10.59 5.73 -5.86
C PRO A 86 9.23 5.40 -5.25
N LEU A 87 8.14 5.54 -6.03
CA LEU A 87 6.79 5.22 -5.57
C LEU A 87 6.62 3.73 -5.26
N ALA A 88 7.25 2.85 -6.05
CA ALA A 88 7.24 1.41 -5.78
C ALA A 88 7.96 1.08 -4.45
N ILE A 89 9.11 1.71 -4.18
CA ILE A 89 9.85 1.55 -2.92
C ILE A 89 9.01 2.04 -1.74
N GLN A 90 8.38 3.21 -1.86
CA GLN A 90 7.49 3.75 -0.83
C GLN A 90 6.29 2.82 -0.58
N GLY A 91 5.65 2.33 -1.63
CA GLY A 91 4.53 1.39 -1.52
C GLY A 91 4.93 0.08 -0.86
N PHE A 92 6.08 -0.48 -1.24
CA PHE A 92 6.63 -1.68 -0.61
C PHE A 92 6.95 -1.45 0.87
N THR A 93 7.58 -0.33 1.20
CA THR A 93 7.87 0.06 2.59
C THR A 93 6.59 0.19 3.41
N ALA A 94 5.58 0.86 2.88
CA ALA A 94 4.28 1.00 3.54
C ALA A 94 3.62 -0.35 3.80
N LEU A 95 3.68 -1.27 2.81
CA LEU A 95 3.14 -2.63 2.94
C LEU A 95 3.85 -3.42 4.04
N VAL A 96 5.18 -3.37 4.09
CA VAL A 96 5.97 -4.10 5.10
C VAL A 96 5.73 -3.53 6.51
N ILE A 97 5.70 -2.21 6.65
CA ILE A 97 5.41 -1.54 7.94
C ILE A 97 4.00 -1.90 8.42
N GLY A 98 3.02 -1.84 7.52
CA GLY A 98 1.63 -2.15 7.83
C GLY A 98 1.38 -3.61 8.18
N GLY A 99 2.16 -4.50 7.60
CA GLY A 99 2.00 -5.95 7.66
C GLY A 99 1.32 -6.50 6.42
N VAL A 100 1.98 -7.49 5.80
CA VAL A 100 1.50 -8.14 4.58
C VAL A 100 0.20 -8.90 4.87
N GLY A 101 -0.80 -8.76 4.00
CA GLY A 101 -2.05 -9.54 4.05
C GLY A 101 -3.26 -8.79 4.61
N ARG A 102 -3.13 -7.52 5.02
CA ARG A 102 -4.25 -6.70 5.51
C ARG A 102 -4.28 -5.33 4.86
N VAL A 103 -5.44 -4.95 4.33
CA VAL A 103 -5.66 -3.64 3.67
C VAL A 103 -5.50 -2.50 4.67
N GLU A 104 -6.03 -2.67 5.88
CA GLU A 104 -5.89 -1.67 6.95
C GLU A 104 -4.43 -1.47 7.36
N GLY A 105 -3.64 -2.56 7.33
CA GLY A 105 -2.20 -2.50 7.60
C GLY A 105 -1.47 -1.63 6.60
N ALA A 106 -1.69 -1.84 5.31
CA ALA A 106 -1.08 -1.06 4.25
C ALA A 106 -1.41 0.44 4.35
N LEU A 107 -2.65 0.79 4.72
CA LEU A 107 -3.06 2.17 4.97
C LEU A 107 -2.30 2.79 6.14
N LEU A 108 -2.26 2.10 7.28
CA LEU A 108 -1.53 2.60 8.47
C LEU A 108 -0.04 2.73 8.18
N GLY A 109 0.55 1.74 7.49
CA GLY A 109 1.95 1.80 7.08
C GLY A 109 2.25 3.00 6.17
N GLY A 110 1.37 3.28 5.20
CA GLY A 110 1.46 4.44 4.31
C GLY A 110 1.33 5.78 5.06
N LEU A 111 0.40 5.88 6.01
CA LEU A 111 0.24 7.08 6.84
C LEU A 111 1.47 7.32 7.72
N ILE A 112 2.00 6.29 8.36
CA ILE A 112 3.21 6.39 9.18
C ILE A 112 4.40 6.83 8.32
N LEU A 113 4.58 6.19 7.14
CA LEU A 113 5.64 6.55 6.23
C LEU A 113 5.54 8.01 5.80
N ALA A 114 4.36 8.45 5.35
CA ALA A 114 4.12 9.82 4.93
C ALA A 114 4.39 10.83 6.07
N PHE A 115 3.98 10.50 7.29
CA PHE A 115 4.22 11.35 8.46
C PHE A 115 5.71 11.47 8.76
N VAL A 116 6.45 10.37 8.75
CA VAL A 116 7.90 10.36 9.00
C VAL A 116 8.65 11.11 7.89
N GLU A 117 8.28 10.91 6.62
CA GLU A 117 8.87 11.66 5.50
C GLU A 117 8.66 13.17 5.65
N GLN A 118 7.43 13.60 5.93
CA GLN A 118 7.12 15.02 6.13
C GLN A 118 7.87 15.60 7.33
N PHE A 119 7.97 14.85 8.41
CA PHE A 119 8.71 15.27 9.59
C PHE A 119 10.20 15.40 9.29
N THR A 120 10.77 14.45 8.56
CA THR A 120 12.17 14.45 8.14
C THR A 120 12.49 15.67 7.26
N VAL A 121 11.64 15.93 6.26
CA VAL A 121 11.81 17.09 5.36
C VAL A 121 11.72 18.42 6.13
N ARG A 122 10.87 18.50 7.15
CA ARG A 122 10.60 19.75 7.87
C ARG A 122 11.62 20.06 8.95
N TYR A 123 12.11 19.06 9.65
CA TYR A 123 12.90 19.25 10.88
C TYR A 123 14.33 18.71 10.81
N ALA A 124 14.63 17.77 9.93
CA ALA A 124 15.98 17.24 9.81
C ALA A 124 16.78 18.08 8.80
N PRO A 125 17.99 18.56 9.17
CA PRO A 125 18.88 19.24 8.24
C PRO A 125 19.57 18.23 7.30
N VAL A 126 18.79 17.49 6.55
CA VAL A 126 19.26 16.39 5.70
C VAL A 126 19.38 16.90 4.27
N PRO A 127 20.48 16.66 3.55
CA PRO A 127 20.59 16.98 2.14
C PRO A 127 19.48 16.33 1.31
N PRO A 128 18.96 17.01 0.26
CA PRO A 128 17.84 16.52 -0.54
C PRO A 128 18.02 15.09 -1.10
N GLY A 129 19.27 14.70 -1.40
CA GLY A 129 19.58 13.35 -1.89
C GLY A 129 19.39 12.23 -0.84
N LEU A 130 19.53 12.54 0.45
CA LEU A 130 19.31 11.58 1.52
C LEU A 130 17.84 11.43 1.90
N VAL A 131 17.00 12.41 1.60
CA VAL A 131 15.54 12.34 1.80
C VAL A 131 14.93 11.22 0.97
N MET A 132 15.45 10.96 -0.22
CA MET A 132 15.03 9.81 -1.05
C MET A 132 15.34 8.45 -0.41
N GLY A 133 16.31 8.39 0.50
CA GLY A 133 16.66 7.19 1.25
C GLY A 133 15.82 6.96 2.51
N THR A 134 15.03 7.94 2.94
CA THR A 134 14.21 7.87 4.16
C THR A 134 13.31 6.63 4.21
N PRO A 135 12.59 6.22 3.14
CA PRO A 135 11.78 5.01 3.15
C PRO A 135 12.60 3.75 3.44
N LEU A 136 13.81 3.65 2.86
CA LEU A 136 14.68 2.49 3.06
C LEU A 136 15.25 2.43 4.49
N VAL A 137 15.67 3.55 5.02
CA VAL A 137 16.16 3.63 6.40
C VAL A 137 15.06 3.27 7.38
N LEU A 138 13.86 3.77 7.15
CA LEU A 138 12.69 3.48 7.95
C LEU A 138 12.29 2.01 7.85
N LEU A 139 12.37 1.42 6.65
CA LEU A 139 12.13 0.00 6.44
C LEU A 139 13.10 -0.86 7.27
N ILE A 140 14.40 -0.57 7.19
CA ILE A 140 15.44 -1.30 7.93
C ILE A 140 15.22 -1.18 9.43
N LEU A 141 14.99 0.04 9.91
CA LEU A 141 14.74 0.31 11.33
C LEU A 141 13.50 -0.44 11.82
N PHE A 142 12.45 -0.43 11.02
CA PHE A 142 11.19 -1.09 11.36
C PHE A 142 11.32 -2.61 11.36
N LEU A 143 12.01 -3.20 10.38
CA LEU A 143 12.29 -4.65 10.33
C LEU A 143 13.16 -5.10 11.51
N LEU A 144 14.06 -4.24 11.98
CA LEU A 144 14.89 -4.55 13.16
C LEU A 144 14.07 -4.61 14.45
N VAL A 145 13.06 -3.74 14.57
CA VAL A 145 12.23 -3.62 15.79
C VAL A 145 11.01 -4.55 15.73
N ARG A 146 10.36 -4.67 14.56
CA ARG A 146 9.13 -5.48 14.36
C ARG A 146 9.09 -6.16 12.99
N PRO A 147 9.76 -7.31 12.82
CA PRO A 147 9.85 -8.00 11.53
C PRO A 147 8.52 -8.51 10.97
N ARG A 148 7.45 -8.55 11.77
CA ARG A 148 6.12 -9.05 11.36
C ARG A 148 5.14 -7.96 10.93
N GLY A 149 5.54 -6.67 10.93
CA GLY A 149 4.62 -5.56 10.66
C GLY A 149 3.73 -5.21 11.86
N LEU A 150 2.93 -4.12 11.71
CA LEU A 150 2.07 -3.62 12.79
C LEU A 150 0.82 -4.51 13.01
N LEU A 151 0.23 -4.98 11.92
CA LEU A 151 -1.03 -5.74 11.90
C LEU A 151 -0.87 -7.16 11.35
N ALA A 152 0.29 -7.79 11.56
CA ALA A 152 0.47 -9.18 11.18
C ALA A 152 -0.65 -10.05 11.77
N PRO A 153 -1.24 -10.98 11.00
CA PRO A 153 -2.21 -11.93 11.51
C PRO A 153 -1.58 -12.68 12.68
N ARG A 154 -2.27 -12.77 13.80
CA ARG A 154 -1.88 -13.71 14.87
C ARG A 154 -2.06 -15.10 14.26
N GLU A 155 -0.96 -15.80 13.98
CA GLU A 155 -1.02 -17.24 13.74
C GLU A 155 -1.73 -17.85 14.93
N GLY A 156 -2.93 -18.43 14.67
CA GLY A 156 -3.63 -19.21 15.65
C GLY A 156 -2.67 -20.31 16.11
N ARG A 157 -2.38 -20.33 17.40
CA ARG A 157 -1.75 -21.50 18.02
C ARG A 157 -2.64 -22.70 17.68
N ALA A 158 -2.16 -23.57 16.80
CA ALA A 158 -2.62 -24.95 16.74
C ALA A 158 -2.19 -25.66 18.02
#